data_d61de30375b5f564f540c201ea903bcf
#
_entry.id   d61de30375b5f564f540c201ea903bcf
#
_cell.length_a   1.000
_cell.length_b   1.000
_cell.length_c   1.000
_cell.angle_alpha   90.00
_cell.angle_beta   90.00
_cell.angle_gamma   90.00
#
_symmetry.space_group_name_H-M   'P 1'
#
loop_
_entity.id
_entity.type
_entity.pdbx_description
1 polymer ?
#
loop_
_entity_poly.entity_id
_entity_poly.type
_entity_poly.pdbx_seq_one_letter_code
_entity_poly.pdbx_strand_id
1 'polypeptide(L)'
;MAEMVMTYLTKAQDLVPATYGYYALVSALCVVGLAKVAGVMAHPGSKLVGRAEICGAILLLMGPASLNGLGHIFACWAVLVAMGMMLAIKPKSILTEAVMVVLTSKVLRSEWAVHKHEGSMTQGMSWENSMAAAIGTGHVVGAVIKLADTWAPNKAGGKATPNKSGKRTKRA
;
A
#
# COMPACT_ATOMS: atom_id res chain seq x y z
N MET A 1 -14.28 -17.01 -10.16
CA MET A 1 -13.94 -16.19 -8.96
C MET A 1 -13.36 -14.83 -9.35
N ALA A 2 -12.34 -14.74 -10.22
CA ALA A 2 -11.75 -13.46 -10.64
C ALA A 2 -12.76 -12.49 -11.28
N GLU A 3 -13.61 -12.96 -12.19
CA GLU A 3 -14.65 -12.13 -12.81
C GLU A 3 -15.65 -11.56 -11.81
N MET A 4 -16.03 -12.34 -10.81
CA MET A 4 -16.94 -11.89 -9.75
C MET A 4 -16.28 -10.76 -8.94
N VAL A 5 -15.01 -10.90 -8.55
CA VAL A 5 -14.26 -9.87 -7.85
C VAL A 5 -14.16 -8.60 -8.68
N MET A 6 -13.86 -8.71 -9.97
CA MET A 6 -13.80 -7.57 -10.88
C MET A 6 -15.15 -6.88 -11.05
N THR A 7 -16.25 -7.63 -11.12
CA THR A 7 -17.60 -7.06 -11.18
C THR A 7 -17.93 -6.24 -9.92
N TYR A 8 -17.62 -6.76 -8.73
CA TYR A 8 -17.83 -6.02 -7.49
C TYR A 8 -16.93 -4.80 -7.38
N LEU A 9 -15.67 -4.91 -7.81
CA LEU A 9 -14.73 -3.80 -7.84
C LEU A 9 -15.24 -2.68 -8.75
N THR A 10 -15.69 -3.00 -9.95
CA THR A 10 -16.26 -2.02 -10.88
C THR A 10 -17.49 -1.34 -10.32
N LYS A 11 -18.43 -2.09 -9.73
CA LYS A 11 -19.61 -1.52 -9.06
C LYS A 11 -19.22 -0.59 -7.92
N ALA A 12 -18.25 -0.97 -7.10
CA ALA A 12 -17.77 -0.12 -6.00
C ALA A 12 -17.12 1.16 -6.51
N GLN A 13 -16.39 1.09 -7.61
CA GLN A 13 -15.81 2.27 -8.27
C GLN A 13 -16.86 3.23 -8.79
N ASP A 14 -17.96 2.72 -9.35
CA ASP A 14 -19.03 3.54 -9.93
C ASP A 14 -19.82 4.32 -8.87
N LEU A 15 -19.78 3.88 -7.60
CA LEU A 15 -20.39 4.60 -6.47
C LEU A 15 -19.63 5.88 -6.07
N VAL A 16 -18.36 6.02 -6.45
CA VAL A 16 -17.53 7.16 -6.08
C VAL A 16 -17.31 8.05 -7.29
N PRO A 17 -17.74 9.32 -7.29
CA PRO A 17 -17.43 10.27 -8.36
C PRO A 17 -15.90 10.40 -8.53
N ALA A 18 -15.43 10.52 -9.78
CA ALA A 18 -13.99 10.49 -10.10
C ALA A 18 -13.19 11.54 -9.32
N THR A 19 -13.70 12.76 -9.24
CA THR A 19 -13.06 13.88 -8.53
C THR A 19 -12.91 13.59 -7.04
N TYR A 20 -13.97 13.09 -6.38
CA TYR A 20 -13.91 12.74 -4.97
C TYR A 20 -13.00 11.54 -4.72
N GLY A 21 -12.98 10.55 -5.63
CA GLY A 21 -12.08 9.41 -5.55
C GLY A 21 -10.61 9.82 -5.54
N TYR A 22 -10.24 10.78 -6.39
CA TYR A 22 -8.88 11.32 -6.45
C TYR A 22 -8.47 12.00 -5.13
N TYR A 23 -9.26 12.96 -4.64
CA TYR A 23 -8.94 13.68 -3.40
C TYR A 23 -8.98 12.77 -2.17
N ALA A 24 -9.92 11.83 -2.13
CA ALA A 24 -9.98 10.84 -1.06
C ALA A 24 -8.73 9.94 -1.04
N LEU A 25 -8.27 9.51 -2.22
CA LEU A 25 -7.05 8.71 -2.35
C LEU A 25 -5.83 9.47 -1.86
N VAL A 26 -5.61 10.71 -2.33
CA VAL A 26 -4.48 11.55 -1.91
C VAL A 26 -4.49 11.77 -0.39
N SER A 27 -5.65 12.12 0.17
CA SER A 27 -5.79 12.35 1.62
C SER A 27 -5.51 11.07 2.42
N ALA A 28 -6.04 9.94 1.99
CA ALA A 28 -5.83 8.65 2.64
C ALA A 28 -4.35 8.25 2.60
N LEU A 29 -3.67 8.41 1.47
CA LEU A 29 -2.25 8.11 1.31
C LEU A 29 -1.38 8.97 2.22
N CYS A 30 -1.69 10.28 2.33
CA CYS A 30 -0.97 11.17 3.23
C CYS A 30 -1.16 10.76 4.69
N VAL A 31 -2.39 10.57 5.14
CA VAL A 31 -2.70 10.26 6.54
C VAL A 31 -2.15 8.89 6.94
N VAL A 32 -2.45 7.85 6.15
CA VAL A 32 -2.03 6.47 6.46
C VAL A 32 -0.52 6.32 6.29
N GLY A 33 0.06 6.90 5.25
CA GLY A 33 1.50 6.89 5.01
C GLY A 33 2.28 7.57 6.13
N LEU A 34 1.87 8.75 6.58
CA LEU A 34 2.48 9.44 7.71
C LEU A 34 2.34 8.65 9.01
N ALA A 35 1.18 8.07 9.30
CA ALA A 35 0.97 7.22 10.47
C ALA A 35 1.90 6.01 10.50
N LYS A 36 2.15 5.38 9.35
CA LYS A 36 3.10 4.27 9.21
C LYS A 36 4.56 4.71 9.39
N VAL A 37 4.95 5.84 8.79
CA VAL A 37 6.32 6.39 8.94
C VAL A 37 6.58 6.83 10.36
N ALA A 38 5.62 7.46 11.02
CA ALA A 38 5.70 7.89 12.42
C ALA A 38 5.68 6.71 13.42
N GLY A 39 5.40 5.49 12.97
CA GLY A 39 5.37 4.30 13.82
C GLY A 39 4.08 4.12 14.62
N VAL A 40 3.04 4.91 14.34
CA VAL A 40 1.71 4.72 14.96
C VAL A 40 1.10 3.38 14.52
N MET A 41 1.37 2.97 13.29
CA MET A 41 1.00 1.67 12.75
C MET A 41 2.27 0.80 12.62
N ALA A 42 2.78 0.30 13.73
CA ALA A 42 4.02 -0.48 13.75
C ALA A 42 3.78 -1.93 13.33
N HIS A 43 4.37 -2.34 12.22
CA HIS A 43 4.50 -3.73 11.77
C HIS A 43 5.73 -3.83 10.85
N PRO A 44 6.26 -5.05 10.59
CA PRO A 44 7.36 -5.23 9.66
C PRO A 44 7.08 -4.55 8.31
N GLY A 45 8.04 -3.80 7.81
CA GLY A 45 7.92 -3.10 6.53
C GLY A 45 7.01 -1.85 6.54
N SER A 46 6.33 -1.49 7.66
CA SER A 46 5.40 -0.36 7.70
C SER A 46 5.99 0.95 7.23
N LYS A 47 7.22 1.26 7.61
CA LYS A 47 7.92 2.48 7.20
C LYS A 47 8.17 2.51 5.68
N LEU A 48 8.49 1.37 5.07
CA LEU A 48 8.68 1.27 3.62
C LEU A 48 7.36 1.49 2.88
N VAL A 49 6.30 0.82 3.32
CA VAL A 49 4.95 0.98 2.79
C VAL A 49 4.47 2.42 2.94
N GLY A 50 4.65 3.02 4.12
CA GLY A 50 4.27 4.42 4.35
C GLY A 50 5.02 5.41 3.46
N ARG A 51 6.31 5.17 3.19
CA ARG A 51 7.08 5.98 2.23
C ARG A 51 6.54 5.83 0.81
N ALA A 52 6.21 4.62 0.38
CA ALA A 52 5.63 4.37 -0.94
C ALA A 52 4.26 5.07 -1.09
N GLU A 53 3.42 5.05 -0.06
CA GLU A 53 2.15 5.76 -0.02
C GLU A 53 2.33 7.28 -0.13
N ILE A 54 3.27 7.86 0.62
CA ILE A 54 3.59 9.30 0.53
C ILE A 54 4.14 9.66 -0.86
N CYS A 55 5.04 8.86 -1.42
CA CYS A 55 5.53 9.06 -2.79
C CYS A 55 4.39 9.00 -3.80
N GLY A 56 3.45 8.05 -3.64
CA GLY A 56 2.26 7.95 -4.46
C GLY A 56 1.38 9.21 -4.37
N ALA A 57 1.17 9.74 -3.16
CA ALA A 57 0.43 10.98 -2.96
C ALA A 57 1.09 12.18 -3.65
N ILE A 58 2.42 12.31 -3.52
CA ILE A 58 3.19 13.38 -4.17
C ILE A 58 3.07 13.28 -5.69
N LEU A 59 3.25 12.10 -6.27
CA LEU A 59 3.12 11.90 -7.72
C LEU A 59 1.71 12.21 -8.22
N LEU A 60 0.68 11.87 -7.45
CA LEU A 60 -0.70 12.25 -7.77
C LEU A 60 -0.87 13.77 -7.74
N LEU A 61 -0.34 14.46 -6.73
CA LEU A 61 -0.42 15.92 -6.60
C LEU A 61 0.36 16.66 -7.71
N MET A 62 1.49 16.11 -8.15
CA MET A 62 2.26 16.68 -9.25
C MET A 62 1.53 16.59 -10.60
N GLY A 63 0.56 15.71 -10.69
CA GLY A 63 -0.36 15.60 -11.81
C GLY A 63 0.26 15.25 -13.15
N PRO A 64 -0.41 15.63 -14.26
CA PRO A 64 0.01 15.29 -15.61
C PRO A 64 1.38 15.87 -16.02
N ALA A 65 1.86 16.91 -15.32
CA ALA A 65 3.17 17.52 -15.60
C ALA A 65 4.34 16.60 -15.23
N SER A 66 4.11 15.58 -14.40
CA SER A 66 5.16 14.63 -14.00
C SER A 66 5.26 13.48 -15.00
N LEU A 67 6.51 13.05 -15.26
CA LEU A 67 6.81 11.85 -16.06
C LEU A 67 6.05 11.81 -17.42
N ASN A 68 6.00 12.92 -18.13
CA ASN A 68 5.31 13.06 -19.44
C ASN A 68 3.81 12.66 -19.37
N GLY A 69 3.13 13.01 -18.30
CA GLY A 69 1.71 12.70 -18.09
C GLY A 69 1.43 11.30 -17.50
N LEU A 70 2.45 10.47 -17.32
CA LEU A 70 2.30 9.12 -16.74
C LEU A 70 2.39 9.11 -15.21
N GLY A 71 2.58 10.27 -14.57
CA GLY A 71 2.79 10.36 -13.12
C GLY A 71 1.67 9.73 -12.30
N HIS A 72 0.42 9.91 -12.71
CA HIS A 72 -0.74 9.30 -12.05
C HIS A 72 -0.73 7.77 -12.15
N ILE A 73 -0.37 7.21 -13.29
CA ILE A 73 -0.26 5.75 -13.50
C ILE A 73 0.84 5.18 -12.59
N PHE A 74 2.01 5.80 -12.56
CA PHE A 74 3.11 5.38 -11.67
C PHE A 74 2.75 5.52 -10.18
N ALA A 75 2.03 6.58 -9.81
CA ALA A 75 1.53 6.75 -8.46
C ALA A 75 0.57 5.62 -8.06
N CYS A 76 -0.39 5.30 -8.92
CA CYS A 76 -1.31 4.19 -8.70
C CYS A 76 -0.56 2.85 -8.58
N TRP A 77 0.47 2.64 -9.40
CA TRP A 77 1.31 1.44 -9.32
C TRP A 77 2.04 1.35 -7.98
N ALA A 78 2.67 2.43 -7.53
CA ALA A 78 3.37 2.45 -6.24
C ALA A 78 2.42 2.11 -5.07
N VAL A 79 1.20 2.66 -5.11
CA VAL A 79 0.18 2.38 -4.09
C VAL A 79 -0.29 0.93 -4.15
N LEU A 80 -0.57 0.39 -5.34
CA LEU A 80 -1.00 -1.00 -5.50
C LEU A 80 0.08 -2.00 -5.08
N VAL A 81 1.35 -1.71 -5.37
CA VAL A 81 2.49 -2.48 -4.84
C VAL A 81 2.51 -2.43 -3.32
N ALA A 82 2.35 -1.24 -2.71
CA ALA A 82 2.30 -1.10 -1.27
C ALA A 82 1.13 -1.89 -0.65
N MET A 83 -0.05 -1.89 -1.29
CA MET A 83 -1.20 -2.70 -0.85
C MET A 83 -0.92 -4.20 -0.96
N GLY A 84 -0.31 -4.65 -2.06
CA GLY A 84 0.13 -6.04 -2.22
C GLY A 84 1.10 -6.47 -1.11
N MET A 85 2.07 -5.63 -0.75
CA MET A 85 2.97 -5.87 0.38
C MET A 85 2.21 -6.02 1.70
N MET A 86 1.25 -5.14 1.97
CA MET A 86 0.44 -5.19 3.19
C MET A 86 -0.39 -6.46 3.28
N LEU A 87 -0.98 -6.91 2.18
CA LEU A 87 -1.74 -8.17 2.15
C LEU A 87 -0.86 -9.38 2.51
N ALA A 88 0.42 -9.39 2.11
CA ALA A 88 1.35 -10.45 2.49
C ALA A 88 1.79 -10.39 3.95
N ILE A 89 2.06 -9.17 4.46
CA ILE A 89 2.60 -8.96 5.81
C ILE A 89 1.50 -9.08 6.87
N LYS A 90 0.34 -8.47 6.63
CA LYS A 90 -0.76 -8.37 7.61
C LYS A 90 -2.12 -8.65 6.98
N PRO A 91 -2.45 -9.92 6.66
CA PRO A 91 -3.68 -10.26 5.96
C PRO A 91 -4.98 -9.96 6.73
N LYS A 92 -4.90 -9.58 8.01
CA LYS A 92 -6.08 -9.29 8.85
C LYS A 92 -6.63 -7.86 8.72
N SER A 93 -5.92 -6.94 8.07
CA SER A 93 -6.37 -5.55 7.88
C SER A 93 -6.99 -5.31 6.49
N ILE A 94 -7.80 -6.26 6.03
CA ILE A 94 -8.31 -6.31 4.66
C ILE A 94 -9.17 -5.08 4.29
N LEU A 95 -9.90 -4.52 5.25
CA LEU A 95 -10.88 -3.46 4.93
C LEU A 95 -10.21 -2.17 4.45
N THR A 96 -9.18 -1.71 5.14
CA THR A 96 -8.46 -0.48 4.77
C THR A 96 -7.78 -0.65 3.41
N GLU A 97 -7.12 -1.78 3.20
CA GLU A 97 -6.45 -2.11 1.94
C GLU A 97 -7.47 -2.25 0.80
N ALA A 98 -8.64 -2.84 1.05
CA ALA A 98 -9.70 -2.96 0.04
C ALA A 98 -10.21 -1.57 -0.41
N VAL A 99 -10.46 -0.65 0.52
CA VAL A 99 -10.85 0.73 0.20
C VAL A 99 -9.77 1.42 -0.64
N MET A 100 -8.50 1.28 -0.24
CA MET A 100 -7.37 1.86 -0.99
C MET A 100 -7.25 1.28 -2.39
N VAL A 101 -7.45 -0.03 -2.56
CA VAL A 101 -7.45 -0.69 -3.87
C VAL A 101 -8.60 -0.16 -4.73
N VAL A 102 -9.81 -0.01 -4.19
CA VAL A 102 -10.96 0.55 -4.92
C VAL A 102 -10.68 1.97 -5.41
N LEU A 103 -10.22 2.85 -4.53
CA LEU A 103 -9.91 4.24 -4.89
C LEU A 103 -8.78 4.32 -5.92
N THR A 104 -7.69 3.57 -5.70
CA THR A 104 -6.54 3.57 -6.60
C THR A 104 -6.88 2.99 -7.96
N SER A 105 -7.63 1.89 -8.02
CA SER A 105 -8.03 1.28 -9.29
C SER A 105 -8.98 2.18 -10.08
N LYS A 106 -9.82 2.98 -9.41
CA LYS A 106 -10.66 3.98 -10.09
C LYS A 106 -9.82 5.06 -10.76
N VAL A 107 -8.83 5.61 -10.05
CA VAL A 107 -7.90 6.60 -10.63
C VAL A 107 -7.11 5.97 -11.77
N LEU A 108 -6.55 4.77 -11.56
CA LEU A 108 -5.81 4.04 -12.58
C LEU A 108 -6.63 3.83 -13.85
N ARG A 109 -7.89 3.38 -13.72
CA ARG A 109 -8.79 3.14 -14.86
C ARG A 109 -9.05 4.42 -15.66
N SER A 110 -9.26 5.55 -14.97
CA SER A 110 -9.48 6.84 -15.64
C SER A 110 -8.24 7.32 -16.38
N GLU A 111 -7.08 7.25 -15.74
CA GLU A 111 -5.80 7.65 -16.36
C GLU A 111 -5.40 6.72 -17.51
N TRP A 112 -5.66 5.41 -17.37
CA TRP A 112 -5.40 4.44 -18.42
C TRP A 112 -6.17 4.73 -19.69
N ALA A 113 -7.43 5.14 -19.56
CA ALA A 113 -8.28 5.51 -20.70
C ALA A 113 -7.73 6.74 -21.45
N VAL A 114 -7.16 7.71 -20.72
CA VAL A 114 -6.56 8.92 -21.30
C VAL A 114 -5.25 8.61 -22.02
N HIS A 115 -4.44 7.69 -21.48
CA HIS A 115 -3.08 7.40 -21.97
C HIS A 115 -3.01 6.19 -22.92
N LYS A 116 -4.15 5.63 -23.32
CA LYS A 116 -4.20 4.48 -24.24
C LYS A 116 -4.00 4.93 -25.70
N HIS A 117 -2.79 5.32 -26.05
CA HIS A 117 -2.41 5.71 -27.41
C HIS A 117 -1.42 4.75 -28.03
N GLU A 118 -1.34 4.70 -29.35
CA GLU A 118 -0.31 3.95 -30.06
C GLU A 118 1.09 4.43 -29.64
N GLY A 119 1.98 3.48 -29.32
CA GLY A 119 3.34 3.76 -28.84
C GLY A 119 3.45 4.10 -27.35
N SER A 120 2.37 4.11 -26.59
CA SER A 120 2.42 4.33 -25.14
C SER A 120 2.81 3.07 -24.37
N MET A 121 3.30 3.22 -23.13
CA MET A 121 3.57 2.10 -22.22
C MET A 121 2.32 1.26 -21.91
N THR A 122 1.13 1.81 -22.15
CA THR A 122 -0.16 1.17 -21.90
C THR A 122 -0.67 0.36 -23.10
N GLN A 123 0.04 0.42 -24.24
CA GLN A 123 -0.33 -0.32 -25.44
C GLN A 123 -0.23 -1.84 -25.19
N GLY A 124 -1.30 -2.56 -25.55
CA GLY A 124 -1.34 -4.02 -25.43
C GLY A 124 -1.61 -4.57 -24.03
N MET A 125 -1.68 -3.73 -23.01
CA MET A 125 -2.00 -4.14 -21.64
C MET A 125 -3.34 -3.52 -21.20
N SER A 126 -4.17 -4.28 -20.50
CA SER A 126 -5.38 -3.74 -19.86
C SER A 126 -5.04 -3.15 -18.48
N TRP A 127 -5.86 -2.20 -18.01
CA TRP A 127 -5.67 -1.62 -16.68
C TRP A 127 -5.82 -2.68 -15.57
N GLU A 128 -6.67 -3.70 -15.78
CA GLU A 128 -6.87 -4.82 -14.87
C GLU A 128 -5.61 -5.67 -14.74
N ASN A 129 -4.97 -6.00 -15.86
CA ASN A 129 -3.70 -6.75 -15.87
C ASN A 129 -2.58 -5.95 -15.22
N SER A 130 -2.55 -4.65 -15.47
CA SER A 130 -1.62 -3.71 -14.85
C SER A 130 -1.79 -3.67 -13.32
N MET A 131 -3.03 -3.56 -12.85
CA MET A 131 -3.37 -3.60 -11.43
C MET A 131 -2.97 -4.94 -10.79
N ALA A 132 -3.32 -6.05 -11.43
CA ALA A 132 -3.00 -7.38 -10.93
C ALA A 132 -1.47 -7.60 -10.84
N ALA A 133 -0.72 -7.13 -11.84
CA ALA A 133 0.74 -7.20 -11.84
C ALA A 133 1.34 -6.37 -10.69
N ALA A 134 0.83 -5.16 -10.44
CA ALA A 134 1.31 -4.31 -9.36
C ALA A 134 1.05 -4.94 -7.97
N ILE A 135 -0.17 -5.42 -7.72
CA ILE A 135 -0.53 -6.09 -6.47
C ILE A 135 0.29 -7.38 -6.29
N GLY A 136 0.44 -8.19 -7.34
CA GLY A 136 1.24 -9.42 -7.32
C GLY A 136 2.70 -9.16 -7.00
N THR A 137 3.31 -8.15 -7.64
CA THR A 137 4.67 -7.71 -7.32
C THR A 137 4.81 -7.31 -5.86
N GLY A 138 3.89 -6.51 -5.35
CA GLY A 138 3.87 -6.11 -3.95
C GLY A 138 3.74 -7.30 -3.01
N HIS A 139 2.88 -8.26 -3.33
CA HIS A 139 2.69 -9.46 -2.53
C HIS A 139 3.98 -10.30 -2.43
N VAL A 140 4.69 -10.48 -3.54
CA VAL A 140 5.98 -11.18 -3.55
C VAL A 140 7.01 -10.44 -2.68
N VAL A 141 7.15 -9.12 -2.84
CA VAL A 141 8.06 -8.30 -2.03
C VAL A 141 7.71 -8.40 -0.55
N GLY A 142 6.43 -8.30 -0.20
CA GLY A 142 5.95 -8.43 1.18
C GLY A 142 6.24 -9.81 1.78
N ALA A 143 6.07 -10.87 1.00
CA ALA A 143 6.41 -12.23 1.42
C ALA A 143 7.91 -12.38 1.70
N VAL A 144 8.77 -11.81 0.84
CA VAL A 144 10.23 -11.80 1.05
C VAL A 144 10.61 -11.05 2.32
N ILE A 145 10.01 -9.86 2.57
CA ILE A 145 10.25 -9.10 3.80
C ILE A 145 9.86 -9.93 5.03
N LYS A 146 8.69 -10.57 5.00
CA LYS A 146 8.21 -11.42 6.09
C LYS A 146 9.15 -12.61 6.34
N LEU A 147 9.65 -13.24 5.30
CA LEU A 147 10.65 -14.32 5.41
C LEU A 147 11.96 -13.80 6.01
N ALA A 148 12.46 -12.66 5.55
CA ALA A 148 13.68 -12.05 6.08
C ALA A 148 13.56 -11.74 7.57
N ASP A 149 12.42 -11.25 8.03
CA ASP A 149 12.17 -11.00 9.45
C ASP A 149 12.16 -12.30 10.29
N THR A 150 11.70 -13.42 9.72
CA THR A 150 11.73 -14.73 10.41
C THR A 150 13.12 -15.34 10.47
N TRP A 151 13.99 -15.01 9.52
CA TRP A 151 15.36 -15.53 9.42
C TRP A 151 16.40 -14.63 10.09
N ALA A 152 16.07 -13.36 10.36
CA ALA A 152 16.95 -12.49 11.11
C ALA A 152 17.08 -13.02 12.55
N PRO A 153 18.28 -13.45 13.01
CA PRO A 153 18.45 -13.91 14.37
C PRO A 153 18.02 -12.80 15.31
N ASN A 154 17.18 -13.15 16.29
CA ASN A 154 16.64 -12.25 17.32
C ASN A 154 17.75 -11.40 17.95
N LYS A 155 18.08 -10.25 17.36
CA LYS A 155 18.98 -9.25 17.96
C LYS A 155 18.34 -8.52 19.16
N ALA A 156 17.14 -8.93 19.58
CA ALA A 156 16.43 -8.36 20.73
C ALA A 156 16.63 -9.16 22.05
N GLY A 157 17.61 -10.06 22.10
CA GLY A 157 17.98 -10.78 23.34
C GLY A 157 18.94 -10.00 24.24
N GLY A 158 18.66 -8.73 24.56
CA GLY A 158 19.59 -7.90 25.32
C GLY A 158 18.96 -6.91 26.29
N LYS A 159 17.68 -7.05 26.66
CA LYS A 159 17.17 -6.35 27.84
C LYS A 159 16.97 -7.37 28.97
N ALA A 160 18.05 -7.65 29.69
CA ALA A 160 17.97 -8.27 31.00
C ALA A 160 16.98 -7.45 31.84
N THR A 161 15.84 -8.03 32.16
CA THR A 161 14.94 -7.52 33.19
C THR A 161 15.72 -7.46 34.48
N PRO A 162 15.85 -6.32 35.18
CA PRO A 162 16.47 -6.30 36.47
C PRO A 162 15.60 -7.12 37.41
N ASN A 163 16.20 -8.22 37.92
CA ASN A 163 15.63 -9.14 38.87
C ASN A 163 15.33 -8.38 40.19
N LYS A 164 14.08 -7.96 40.40
CA LYS A 164 13.60 -7.40 41.66
C LYS A 164 13.30 -8.55 42.63
N SER A 165 14.27 -9.32 43.02
CA SER A 165 14.19 -10.20 44.19
C SER A 165 14.88 -9.57 45.41
N GLY A 166 14.33 -8.47 45.90
CA GLY A 166 14.64 -7.91 47.21
C GLY A 166 13.58 -8.33 48.23
N LYS A 167 13.60 -9.57 48.69
CA LYS A 167 12.88 -9.99 49.88
C LYS A 167 13.44 -9.22 51.09
N ARG A 168 12.70 -8.21 51.50
CA ARG A 168 12.91 -7.50 52.78
C ARG A 168 12.33 -8.36 53.89
N THR A 169 13.16 -9.22 54.51
CA THR A 169 12.86 -9.87 55.79
C THR A 169 12.79 -8.79 56.87
N LYS A 170 11.57 -8.51 57.38
CA LYS A 170 11.38 -7.85 58.65
C LYS A 170 11.75 -8.85 59.74
N ARG A 171 12.75 -8.52 60.54
CA ARG A 171 12.94 -9.09 61.90
C ARG A 171 12.26 -8.15 62.89
N ALA A 172 11.52 -8.76 63.76
CA ALA A 172 10.90 -8.18 64.95
C ALA A 172 11.95 -7.64 65.93
#